data_310bf155c82f65933955c47f44e5e2c7
#
_entry.id   310bf155c82f65933955c47f44e5e2c7
#
_cell.length_a   1.000
_cell.length_b   1.000
_cell.length_c   1.000
_cell.angle_alpha   90.00
_cell.angle_beta   90.00
_cell.angle_gamma   90.00
#
_symmetry.space_group_name_H-M   'P 1'
#
loop_
_entity.id
_entity.type
_entity.pdbx_description
1 polymer ?
#
loop_
_entity_poly.entity_id
_entity_poly.type
_entity_poly.pdbx_seq_one_letter_code
_entity_poly.pdbx_strand_id
1 'polypeptide(L)'
;MGSEKQYIDLYRETAGMIKSHSADVLNGVRDKAFEDFCRQGFPSRKVERYRYTDMSKLFEPDYGLNLNRLEIPINPYEAFKCDVPNLSTSLYFVVNDAFYTKQLPKTELPDGVIVDSLCRVATENPGLIERYYARMAKTEDDAITALNTMLAQDGLLVYVPKNVKLDRAVQVINILRSDVDLMVNRRVLIILEQGAEAKFLFCDDSADDRHFLTTQVIEAYVGENASLDLYCLEETHVKNTRVSNVYIAQQAYSRVNHNVITLHNGVTRNKLDLVFKGEGAECFANGCVIADKTQRVDNNTLIDHQVPHCTSNELYKYVLDDDAVGAFAGRVLVRHDAQKTNSQETNNNLVAAKTARMYTQPELEIYADDVKCAHGCTVGQLNDAAMFYMRQRGISEKEAKLLLEFAFVNEVIDKMELAPLRERLHILVEKRFRGELNKCEGCRLCK
;
A
#
# COMPACT_ATOMS: atom_id res chain seq x y z
N MET A 1 -9.59 -27.04 -12.34
CA MET A 1 -10.06 -26.61 -11.00
C MET A 1 -9.42 -25.28 -10.75
N GLY A 2 -10.17 -24.28 -10.26
CA GLY A 2 -9.60 -22.95 -10.05
C GLY A 2 -8.57 -22.94 -8.93
N SER A 3 -7.67 -21.96 -8.93
CA SER A 3 -6.61 -21.80 -7.92
C SER A 3 -7.15 -21.57 -6.49
N GLU A 4 -8.41 -21.16 -6.35
CA GLU A 4 -9.08 -20.97 -5.06
C GLU A 4 -9.19 -22.27 -4.24
N LYS A 5 -9.29 -23.43 -4.92
CA LYS A 5 -9.49 -24.72 -4.24
C LYS A 5 -8.34 -25.05 -3.27
N GLN A 6 -7.09 -24.76 -3.65
CA GLN A 6 -5.94 -25.03 -2.79
C GLN A 6 -6.04 -24.28 -1.45
N TYR A 7 -6.51 -23.04 -1.44
CA TYR A 7 -6.66 -22.23 -0.22
C TYR A 7 -7.87 -22.64 0.62
N ILE A 8 -8.95 -23.11 -0.04
CA ILE A 8 -10.13 -23.65 0.63
C ILE A 8 -9.77 -24.95 1.36
N ASP A 9 -9.09 -25.87 0.68
CA ASP A 9 -8.69 -27.15 1.25
C ASP A 9 -7.64 -26.93 2.36
N LEU A 10 -6.66 -26.06 2.14
CA LEU A 10 -5.69 -25.65 3.14
C LEU A 10 -6.35 -25.16 4.44
N TYR A 11 -7.31 -24.21 4.33
CA TYR A 11 -7.96 -23.70 5.55
C TYR A 11 -8.78 -24.76 6.27
N ARG A 12 -9.50 -25.64 5.55
CA ARG A 12 -10.24 -26.74 6.14
C ARG A 12 -9.36 -27.68 6.97
N GLU A 13 -8.16 -27.96 6.48
CA GLU A 13 -7.22 -28.86 7.12
C GLU A 13 -6.46 -28.18 8.28
N THR A 14 -6.24 -26.87 8.21
CA THR A 14 -5.35 -26.16 9.14
C THR A 14 -6.02 -25.09 10.00
N ALA A 15 -7.33 -24.90 9.92
CA ALA A 15 -8.05 -23.85 10.67
C ALA A 15 -7.78 -23.89 12.18
N GLY A 16 -7.69 -25.10 12.77
CA GLY A 16 -7.35 -25.27 14.19
C GLY A 16 -5.95 -24.74 14.52
N MET A 17 -4.97 -25.03 13.67
CA MET A 17 -3.61 -24.53 13.80
C MET A 17 -3.55 -23.00 13.64
N ILE A 18 -4.20 -22.46 12.65
CA ILE A 18 -4.27 -21.01 12.44
C ILE A 18 -4.86 -20.31 13.67
N LYS A 19 -5.98 -20.82 14.18
CA LYS A 19 -6.66 -20.27 15.35
C LYS A 19 -5.84 -20.39 16.64
N SER A 20 -5.08 -21.46 16.82
CA SER A 20 -4.23 -21.65 18.01
C SER A 20 -3.05 -20.69 18.12
N HIS A 21 -2.65 -20.07 17.02
CA HIS A 21 -1.55 -19.09 16.96
C HIS A 21 -2.06 -17.65 16.73
N SER A 22 -3.29 -17.37 17.14
CA SER A 22 -3.92 -16.06 16.99
C SER A 22 -4.87 -15.77 18.17
N ALA A 23 -5.29 -14.51 18.35
CA ALA A 23 -6.20 -14.12 19.41
C ALA A 23 -7.67 -14.45 19.08
N ASP A 24 -8.49 -14.69 20.11
CA ASP A 24 -9.90 -15.08 19.95
C ASP A 24 -10.72 -14.03 19.20
N VAL A 25 -10.49 -12.75 19.46
CA VAL A 25 -11.20 -11.67 18.75
C VAL A 25 -10.87 -11.65 17.25
N LEU A 26 -9.64 -11.99 16.86
CA LEU A 26 -9.27 -12.14 15.46
C LEU A 26 -9.85 -13.42 14.85
N ASN A 27 -9.95 -14.48 15.66
CA ASN A 27 -10.54 -15.75 15.25
C ASN A 27 -12.06 -15.64 15.00
N GLY A 28 -12.75 -14.74 15.72
CA GLY A 28 -14.19 -14.56 15.63
C GLY A 28 -14.73 -14.18 14.25
N VAL A 29 -13.89 -13.61 13.37
CA VAL A 29 -14.28 -13.22 12.00
C VAL A 29 -13.80 -14.19 10.91
N ARG A 30 -12.97 -15.20 11.25
CA ARG A 30 -12.33 -16.08 10.25
C ARG A 30 -13.29 -17.00 9.54
N ASP A 31 -14.22 -17.61 10.27
CA ASP A 31 -15.15 -18.58 9.68
C ASP A 31 -16.07 -17.89 8.66
N LYS A 32 -16.55 -16.67 8.99
CA LYS A 32 -17.27 -15.83 8.01
C LYS A 32 -16.40 -15.48 6.81
N ALA A 33 -15.14 -15.08 7.03
CA ALA A 33 -14.21 -14.77 5.96
C ALA A 33 -13.96 -15.99 5.03
N PHE A 34 -13.86 -17.19 5.61
CA PHE A 34 -13.75 -18.43 4.86
C PHE A 34 -15.01 -18.72 4.03
N GLU A 35 -16.19 -18.57 4.60
CA GLU A 35 -17.46 -18.72 3.87
C GLU A 35 -17.59 -17.72 2.73
N ASP A 36 -17.23 -16.46 2.97
CA ASP A 36 -17.23 -15.39 1.96
C ASP A 36 -16.23 -15.70 0.83
N PHE A 37 -15.04 -16.20 1.15
CA PHE A 37 -14.06 -16.62 0.15
C PHE A 37 -14.53 -17.82 -0.67
N CYS A 38 -15.15 -18.83 -0.02
CA CYS A 38 -15.73 -19.99 -0.71
C CYS A 38 -16.82 -19.56 -1.70
N ARG A 39 -17.64 -18.57 -1.33
CA ARG A 39 -18.73 -18.05 -2.16
C ARG A 39 -18.20 -17.23 -3.35
N GLN A 40 -17.21 -16.40 -3.13
CA GLN A 40 -16.71 -15.45 -4.13
C GLN A 40 -15.68 -16.10 -5.08
N GLY A 41 -14.79 -16.93 -4.55
CA GLY A 41 -13.58 -17.37 -5.26
C GLY A 41 -12.69 -16.19 -5.67
N PHE A 42 -11.66 -16.44 -6.47
CA PHE A 42 -10.87 -15.33 -7.00
C PHE A 42 -11.64 -14.54 -8.05
N PRO A 43 -11.62 -13.21 -7.98
CA PRO A 43 -12.32 -12.38 -8.94
C PRO A 43 -11.75 -12.56 -10.34
N SER A 44 -12.63 -12.80 -11.30
CA SER A 44 -12.24 -12.86 -12.70
C SER A 44 -12.02 -11.45 -13.27
N ARG A 45 -11.33 -11.36 -14.40
CA ARG A 45 -11.16 -10.11 -15.16
C ARG A 45 -12.45 -9.49 -15.69
N LYS A 46 -13.60 -10.14 -15.50
CA LYS A 46 -14.94 -9.58 -15.78
C LYS A 46 -15.41 -8.65 -14.65
N VAL A 47 -14.90 -8.84 -13.46
CA VAL A 47 -15.12 -7.91 -12.35
C VAL A 47 -14.30 -6.65 -12.64
N GLU A 48 -14.94 -5.51 -12.77
CA GLU A 48 -14.34 -4.26 -13.23
C GLU A 48 -13.08 -3.89 -12.48
N ARG A 49 -13.12 -3.88 -11.16
CA ARG A 49 -11.98 -3.57 -10.29
C ARG A 49 -10.80 -4.53 -10.43
N TYR A 50 -10.95 -5.68 -11.07
CA TYR A 50 -9.91 -6.69 -11.31
C TYR A 50 -9.60 -6.92 -12.79
N ARG A 51 -10.12 -6.04 -13.66
CA ARG A 51 -10.05 -6.18 -15.12
C ARG A 51 -8.62 -6.33 -15.65
N TYR A 52 -7.67 -5.65 -15.04
CA TYR A 52 -6.29 -5.58 -15.53
C TYR A 52 -5.34 -6.55 -14.81
N THR A 53 -5.78 -7.21 -13.73
CA THR A 53 -4.98 -8.17 -12.98
C THR A 53 -5.70 -9.51 -12.87
N ASP A 54 -5.07 -10.58 -13.34
CA ASP A 54 -5.58 -11.94 -13.26
C ASP A 54 -5.24 -12.57 -11.90
N MET A 55 -6.16 -12.46 -10.96
CA MET A 55 -5.97 -12.94 -9.59
C MET A 55 -5.79 -14.46 -9.55
N SER A 56 -6.56 -15.23 -10.31
CA SER A 56 -6.44 -16.70 -10.32
C SER A 56 -5.03 -17.14 -10.70
N LYS A 57 -4.42 -16.46 -11.69
CA LYS A 57 -3.06 -16.76 -12.13
C LYS A 57 -2.01 -16.39 -11.08
N LEU A 58 -2.18 -15.27 -10.38
CA LEU A 58 -1.22 -14.84 -9.33
C LEU A 58 -1.19 -15.80 -8.14
N PHE A 59 -2.34 -16.41 -7.85
CA PHE A 59 -2.51 -17.34 -6.72
C PHE A 59 -2.44 -18.82 -7.12
N GLU A 60 -2.10 -19.12 -8.38
CA GLU A 60 -1.98 -20.50 -8.88
C GLU A 60 -0.76 -21.26 -8.32
N PRO A 61 0.45 -20.64 -8.19
CA PRO A 61 1.60 -21.35 -7.64
C PRO A 61 1.36 -21.84 -6.21
N ASP A 62 2.00 -22.97 -5.88
CA ASP A 62 1.97 -23.54 -4.53
C ASP A 62 3.04 -22.86 -3.68
N TYR A 63 2.59 -22.01 -2.76
CA TYR A 63 3.44 -21.31 -1.82
C TYR A 63 3.40 -21.96 -0.45
N GLY A 64 4.55 -22.05 0.20
CA GLY A 64 4.61 -22.36 1.63
C GLY A 64 3.90 -21.29 2.47
N LEU A 65 3.39 -21.68 3.66
CA LEU A 65 2.86 -20.76 4.66
C LEU A 65 3.45 -21.08 6.03
N ASN A 66 3.79 -20.07 6.81
CA ASN A 66 4.32 -20.24 8.15
C ASN A 66 3.19 -20.35 9.20
N LEU A 67 2.30 -21.31 9.05
CA LEU A 67 1.12 -21.47 9.90
C LEU A 67 1.48 -21.84 11.36
N ASN A 68 2.61 -22.54 11.58
CA ASN A 68 3.13 -22.87 12.89
C ASN A 68 3.88 -21.73 13.57
N ARG A 69 3.95 -20.54 12.93
CA ARG A 69 4.69 -19.38 13.44
C ARG A 69 6.13 -19.70 13.82
N LEU A 70 6.80 -20.54 12.98
CA LEU A 70 8.21 -20.82 13.17
C LEU A 70 9.01 -19.54 13.12
N GLU A 71 9.97 -19.45 14.04
CA GLU A 71 10.85 -18.29 14.09
C GLU A 71 11.72 -18.20 12.83
N ILE A 72 11.74 -17.04 12.21
CA ILE A 72 12.59 -16.75 11.06
C ILE A 72 13.95 -16.26 11.58
N PRO A 73 15.06 -16.93 11.22
CA PRO A 73 16.39 -16.62 11.75
C PRO A 73 16.97 -15.35 11.08
N ILE A 74 16.49 -14.19 11.51
CA ILE A 74 17.00 -12.88 11.06
C ILE A 74 16.99 -11.91 12.23
N ASN A 75 18.06 -11.11 12.36
CA ASN A 75 18.02 -9.89 13.16
C ASN A 75 17.82 -8.70 12.21
N PRO A 76 16.60 -8.14 12.10
CA PRO A 76 16.32 -7.09 11.14
C PRO A 76 17.09 -5.80 11.43
N TYR A 77 17.44 -5.52 12.68
CA TYR A 77 18.24 -4.33 13.04
C TYR A 77 19.70 -4.42 12.60
N GLU A 78 20.25 -5.63 12.45
CA GLU A 78 21.59 -5.84 11.91
C GLU A 78 21.57 -5.89 10.38
N ALA A 79 20.53 -6.49 9.85
CA ALA A 79 20.35 -6.71 8.43
C ALA A 79 19.95 -5.44 7.67
N PHE A 80 19.08 -4.61 8.27
CA PHE A 80 18.56 -3.40 7.64
C PHE A 80 19.13 -2.14 8.29
N LYS A 81 19.66 -1.24 7.47
CA LYS A 81 20.02 0.12 7.87
C LYS A 81 19.27 1.09 6.95
N CYS A 82 18.35 1.84 7.55
CA CYS A 82 17.72 2.94 6.83
C CYS A 82 18.81 3.95 6.43
N ASP A 83 18.91 4.23 5.14
CA ASP A 83 19.88 5.17 4.58
C ASP A 83 19.27 6.54 4.27
N VAL A 84 18.05 6.81 4.76
CA VAL A 84 17.44 8.14 4.68
C VAL A 84 18.16 9.08 5.63
N PRO A 85 18.94 10.06 5.13
CA PRO A 85 19.67 10.97 5.98
C PRO A 85 18.73 11.79 6.86
N ASN A 86 19.10 11.98 8.14
CA ASN A 86 18.35 12.81 9.09
C ASN A 86 16.90 12.40 9.32
N LEU A 87 16.50 11.20 8.90
CA LEU A 87 15.17 10.66 9.20
C LEU A 87 15.14 10.18 10.66
N SER A 88 14.64 11.03 11.53
CA SER A 88 14.39 10.66 12.94
C SER A 88 13.05 9.92 13.01
N THR A 89 13.08 8.59 13.07
CA THR A 89 11.89 7.76 13.16
C THR A 89 11.93 6.82 14.35
N SER A 90 10.76 6.37 14.78
CA SER A 90 10.62 5.17 15.61
C SER A 90 10.56 3.96 14.69
N LEU A 91 11.65 3.18 14.65
CA LEU A 91 11.84 2.10 13.67
C LEU A 91 11.36 0.75 14.20
N TYR A 92 10.42 0.15 13.49
CA TYR A 92 9.85 -1.16 13.77
C TYR A 92 10.03 -2.10 12.57
N PHE A 93 9.92 -3.40 12.83
CA PHE A 93 10.03 -4.42 11.77
C PHE A 93 8.86 -5.39 11.81
N VAL A 94 8.43 -5.77 10.61
CA VAL A 94 7.57 -6.93 10.36
C VAL A 94 8.37 -7.91 9.51
N VAL A 95 8.64 -9.08 10.02
CA VAL A 95 9.34 -10.15 9.30
C VAL A 95 8.28 -11.08 8.73
N ASN A 96 8.17 -11.13 7.41
CA ASN A 96 7.06 -11.75 6.70
C ASN A 96 5.72 -11.15 7.16
N ASP A 97 4.97 -11.84 8.03
CA ASP A 97 3.68 -11.42 8.60
C ASP A 97 3.70 -11.30 10.14
N ALA A 98 4.88 -11.41 10.76
CA ALA A 98 5.06 -11.32 12.20
C ALA A 98 5.68 -10.00 12.63
N PHE A 99 5.05 -9.31 13.57
CA PHE A 99 5.66 -8.16 14.21
C PHE A 99 6.88 -8.61 15.03
N TYR A 100 8.03 -7.94 14.82
CA TYR A 100 9.28 -8.31 15.47
C TYR A 100 9.38 -7.72 16.88
N THR A 101 9.26 -8.57 17.90
CA THR A 101 9.18 -8.15 19.31
C THR A 101 10.48 -8.32 20.09
N LYS A 102 11.51 -9.01 19.55
CA LYS A 102 12.75 -9.28 20.30
C LYS A 102 13.57 -8.04 20.62
N GLN A 103 13.44 -7.00 19.79
CA GLN A 103 14.07 -5.73 20.00
C GLN A 103 13.13 -4.64 19.48
N LEU A 104 12.75 -3.72 20.36
CA LEU A 104 11.95 -2.56 20.04
C LEU A 104 12.82 -1.30 19.99
N PRO A 105 12.39 -0.23 19.31
CA PRO A 105 13.13 1.01 19.29
C PRO A 105 13.29 1.59 20.70
N LYS A 106 14.44 2.21 20.99
CA LYS A 106 14.72 2.86 22.28
C LYS A 106 13.94 4.18 22.46
N THR A 107 13.27 4.64 21.40
CA THR A 107 12.49 5.89 21.46
C THR A 107 11.22 5.64 22.26
N GLU A 108 11.06 6.37 23.34
CA GLU A 108 9.82 6.37 24.09
C GLU A 108 8.70 7.00 23.25
N LEU A 109 7.57 6.33 23.20
CA LEU A 109 6.35 6.86 22.62
C LEU A 109 5.60 7.68 23.67
N PRO A 110 4.82 8.69 23.26
CA PRO A 110 3.94 9.40 24.19
C PRO A 110 2.98 8.44 24.93
N ASP A 111 2.56 8.84 26.13
CA ASP A 111 1.68 8.03 26.96
C ASP A 111 0.41 7.58 26.22
N GLY A 112 0.12 6.30 26.34
CA GLY A 112 -1.06 5.68 25.75
C GLY A 112 -0.94 5.35 24.24
N VAL A 113 0.15 5.73 23.58
CA VAL A 113 0.42 5.29 22.20
C VAL A 113 0.85 3.82 22.18
N ILE A 114 0.26 3.04 21.29
CA ILE A 114 0.59 1.62 21.10
C ILE A 114 1.10 1.43 19.69
N VAL A 115 2.28 0.82 19.54
CA VAL A 115 2.81 0.27 18.27
C VAL A 115 3.30 -1.13 18.57
N ASP A 116 2.51 -2.14 18.20
CA ASP A 116 2.76 -3.50 18.66
C ASP A 116 2.14 -4.57 17.76
N SER A 117 2.43 -5.86 18.09
CA SER A 117 1.76 -7.01 17.49
C SER A 117 0.25 -6.92 17.63
N LEU A 118 -0.45 -7.03 16.51
CA LEU A 118 -1.91 -7.05 16.49
C LEU A 118 -2.47 -8.20 17.33
N CYS A 119 -1.85 -9.39 17.25
CA CYS A 119 -2.26 -10.57 18.01
C CYS A 119 -2.06 -10.35 19.52
N ARG A 120 -0.94 -9.76 19.94
CA ARG A 120 -0.67 -9.45 21.35
C ARG A 120 -1.70 -8.50 21.92
N VAL A 121 -1.93 -7.37 21.27
CA VAL A 121 -2.91 -6.39 21.73
C VAL A 121 -4.34 -6.95 21.67
N ALA A 122 -4.66 -7.77 20.67
CA ALA A 122 -5.94 -8.44 20.59
C ALA A 122 -6.19 -9.41 21.76
N THR A 123 -5.13 -9.96 22.33
CA THR A 123 -5.20 -10.82 23.52
C THR A 123 -5.31 -10.00 24.81
N GLU A 124 -4.53 -8.92 24.92
CA GLU A 124 -4.46 -8.10 26.14
C GLU A 124 -5.62 -7.10 26.26
N ASN A 125 -6.08 -6.56 25.11
CA ASN A 125 -7.18 -5.58 25.04
C ASN A 125 -8.16 -5.91 23.91
N PRO A 126 -8.90 -7.03 24.00
CA PRO A 126 -9.81 -7.48 22.95
C PRO A 126 -10.90 -6.44 22.62
N GLY A 127 -11.37 -5.67 23.60
CA GLY A 127 -12.41 -4.65 23.39
C GLY A 127 -11.95 -3.48 22.50
N LEU A 128 -10.67 -3.15 22.45
CA LEU A 128 -10.14 -2.18 21.51
C LEU A 128 -10.23 -2.74 20.08
N ILE A 129 -9.76 -3.96 19.89
CA ILE A 129 -9.69 -4.59 18.57
C ILE A 129 -11.08 -4.87 18.00
N GLU A 130 -12.00 -5.37 18.81
CA GLU A 130 -13.37 -5.70 18.41
C GLU A 130 -14.12 -4.51 17.80
N ARG A 131 -13.82 -3.29 18.24
CA ARG A 131 -14.46 -2.07 17.73
C ARG A 131 -14.04 -1.71 16.30
N TYR A 132 -12.84 -2.09 15.88
CA TYR A 132 -12.23 -1.61 14.63
C TYR A 132 -11.89 -2.73 13.65
N TYR A 133 -11.44 -3.90 14.10
CA TYR A 133 -10.94 -4.97 13.25
C TYR A 133 -12.03 -5.54 12.34
N ALA A 134 -11.74 -5.62 11.04
CA ALA A 134 -12.63 -6.10 9.98
C ALA A 134 -13.98 -5.32 9.89
N ARG A 135 -13.99 -4.04 10.31
CA ARG A 135 -15.18 -3.19 10.20
C ARG A 135 -15.24 -2.42 8.88
N MET A 136 -14.09 -2.04 8.35
CA MET A 136 -13.96 -1.43 7.02
C MET A 136 -13.61 -2.46 5.96
N ALA A 137 -12.68 -3.36 6.26
CA ALA A 137 -12.23 -4.44 5.39
C ALA A 137 -13.25 -5.60 5.43
N LYS A 138 -14.42 -5.37 4.85
CA LYS A 138 -15.51 -6.36 4.83
C LYS A 138 -15.18 -7.51 3.89
N THR A 139 -15.30 -8.71 4.38
CA THR A 139 -14.96 -9.94 3.66
C THR A 139 -15.99 -10.31 2.58
N GLU A 140 -17.24 -9.88 2.77
CA GLU A 140 -18.28 -10.06 1.77
C GLU A 140 -18.10 -9.26 0.47
N ASP A 141 -17.32 -8.17 0.53
CA ASP A 141 -17.14 -7.24 -0.59
C ASP A 141 -15.89 -7.54 -1.43
N ASP A 142 -14.92 -8.30 -0.89
CA ASP A 142 -13.63 -8.51 -1.55
C ASP A 142 -12.99 -9.85 -1.17
N ALA A 143 -12.80 -10.74 -2.15
CA ALA A 143 -12.28 -12.08 -1.94
C ALA A 143 -10.82 -12.10 -1.43
N ILE A 144 -9.98 -11.12 -1.81
CA ILE A 144 -8.60 -11.04 -1.32
C ILE A 144 -8.58 -10.60 0.15
N THR A 145 -9.47 -9.71 0.52
CA THR A 145 -9.69 -9.35 1.92
C THR A 145 -10.19 -10.53 2.74
N ALA A 146 -11.10 -11.33 2.19
CA ALA A 146 -11.57 -12.57 2.80
C ALA A 146 -10.43 -13.58 2.98
N LEU A 147 -9.63 -13.82 1.94
CA LEU A 147 -8.45 -14.69 1.98
C LEU A 147 -7.43 -14.23 3.04
N ASN A 148 -7.11 -12.94 3.06
CA ASN A 148 -6.20 -12.39 4.07
C ASN A 148 -6.77 -12.56 5.47
N THR A 149 -8.05 -12.24 5.69
CA THR A 149 -8.69 -12.33 7.01
C THR A 149 -8.75 -13.76 7.54
N MET A 150 -8.97 -14.75 6.68
CA MET A 150 -8.98 -16.15 7.12
C MET A 150 -7.58 -16.69 7.45
N LEU A 151 -6.49 -16.18 6.84
CA LEU A 151 -5.14 -16.71 6.99
C LEU A 151 -4.23 -15.89 7.91
N ALA A 152 -4.41 -14.57 8.03
CA ALA A 152 -3.55 -13.71 8.82
C ALA A 152 -3.64 -14.04 10.32
N GLN A 153 -2.53 -14.38 10.96
CA GLN A 153 -2.47 -14.78 12.38
C GLN A 153 -2.00 -13.64 13.29
N ASP A 154 -1.20 -12.73 12.75
CA ASP A 154 -0.66 -11.56 13.43
C ASP A 154 -0.60 -10.36 12.47
N GLY A 155 0.03 -9.30 12.89
CA GLY A 155 0.22 -8.08 12.13
C GLY A 155 0.67 -6.92 13.02
N LEU A 156 0.37 -5.72 12.58
CA LEU A 156 0.72 -4.49 13.28
C LEU A 156 -0.55 -3.79 13.77
N LEU A 157 -0.56 -3.38 15.04
CA LEU A 157 -1.49 -2.39 15.57
C LEU A 157 -0.75 -1.08 15.85
N VAL A 158 -1.37 0.01 15.41
CA VAL A 158 -1.00 1.36 15.88
C VAL A 158 -2.24 2.03 16.44
N TYR A 159 -2.13 2.50 17.69
CA TYR A 159 -3.16 3.28 18.34
C TYR A 159 -2.56 4.59 18.86
N VAL A 160 -3.15 5.72 18.47
CA VAL A 160 -2.76 7.06 18.93
C VAL A 160 -3.95 7.68 19.65
N PRO A 161 -3.83 7.93 20.97
CA PRO A 161 -4.93 8.45 21.76
C PRO A 161 -5.30 9.88 21.40
N LYS A 162 -6.45 10.31 21.92
CA LYS A 162 -7.01 11.65 21.69
C LYS A 162 -6.00 12.78 21.98
N ASN A 163 -5.90 13.70 21.00
CA ASN A 163 -5.06 14.90 21.05
C ASN A 163 -3.54 14.62 21.18
N VAL A 164 -3.10 13.40 20.94
CA VAL A 164 -1.67 13.06 20.91
C VAL A 164 -1.13 13.28 19.50
N LYS A 165 0.00 14.00 19.41
CA LYS A 165 0.74 14.24 18.18
C LYS A 165 2.07 13.52 18.26
N LEU A 166 2.36 12.68 17.27
CA LEU A 166 3.65 12.03 17.17
C LEU A 166 4.67 12.95 16.50
N ASP A 167 5.66 13.42 17.24
CA ASP A 167 6.71 14.31 16.72
C ASP A 167 7.61 13.60 15.69
N ARG A 168 7.73 12.27 15.82
CA ARG A 168 8.53 11.44 14.92
C ARG A 168 7.65 10.52 14.11
N ALA A 169 8.00 10.33 12.85
CA ALA A 169 7.34 9.33 12.03
C ALA A 169 7.59 7.90 12.57
N VAL A 170 6.57 7.08 12.53
CA VAL A 170 6.69 5.63 12.78
C VAL A 170 7.09 4.96 11.47
N GLN A 171 8.28 4.39 11.44
CA GLN A 171 8.78 3.65 10.29
C GLN A 171 8.63 2.16 10.51
N VAL A 172 8.02 1.48 9.58
CA VAL A 172 7.83 0.04 9.60
C VAL A 172 8.49 -0.57 8.37
N ILE A 173 9.51 -1.40 8.59
CA ILE A 173 10.16 -2.14 7.52
C ILE A 173 9.56 -3.53 7.47
N ASN A 174 8.92 -3.83 6.37
CA ASN A 174 8.40 -5.15 6.05
C ASN A 174 9.47 -5.93 5.29
N ILE A 175 10.08 -6.92 5.93
CA ILE A 175 11.14 -7.76 5.35
C ILE A 175 10.56 -9.11 4.96
N LEU A 176 10.73 -9.49 3.70
CA LEU A 176 10.45 -10.83 3.20
C LEU A 176 11.72 -11.68 3.32
N ARG A 177 11.64 -12.77 4.08
CA ARG A 177 12.75 -13.72 4.31
C ARG A 177 12.25 -15.15 4.31
N SER A 178 12.78 -15.99 3.41
CA SER A 178 12.46 -17.42 3.39
C SER A 178 13.50 -18.21 2.59
N ASP A 179 13.66 -19.48 2.92
CA ASP A 179 14.46 -20.41 2.13
C ASP A 179 13.65 -21.13 1.05
N VAL A 180 12.33 -20.93 1.03
CA VAL A 180 11.37 -21.49 0.07
C VAL A 180 10.46 -20.38 -0.48
N ASP A 181 9.76 -20.65 -1.56
CA ASP A 181 8.72 -19.76 -2.05
C ASP A 181 7.59 -19.67 -1.01
N LEU A 182 7.19 -18.47 -0.63
CA LEU A 182 6.36 -18.23 0.55
C LEU A 182 5.20 -17.28 0.28
N MET A 183 4.02 -17.64 0.77
CA MET A 183 2.90 -16.71 0.90
C MET A 183 2.90 -16.05 2.27
N VAL A 184 2.69 -14.74 2.28
CA VAL A 184 2.72 -13.87 3.46
C VAL A 184 1.40 -13.13 3.57
N ASN A 185 0.75 -13.16 4.74
CA ASN A 185 -0.56 -12.52 4.96
C ASN A 185 -0.43 -11.44 6.04
N ARG A 186 -0.17 -10.20 5.63
CA ARG A 186 0.01 -9.05 6.53
C ARG A 186 -1.31 -8.40 6.88
N ARG A 187 -1.47 -8.05 8.15
CA ARG A 187 -2.61 -7.28 8.64
C ARG A 187 -2.12 -6.05 9.40
N VAL A 188 -2.71 -4.89 9.14
CA VAL A 188 -2.36 -3.64 9.81
C VAL A 188 -3.65 -2.95 10.25
N LEU A 189 -3.69 -2.51 11.49
CA LEU A 189 -4.78 -1.72 12.05
C LEU A 189 -4.21 -0.41 12.61
N ILE A 190 -4.66 0.72 12.09
CA ILE A 190 -4.25 2.07 12.49
C ILE A 190 -5.46 2.79 13.05
N ILE A 191 -5.36 3.27 14.28
CA ILE A 191 -6.44 3.99 14.96
C ILE A 191 -5.87 5.31 15.46
N LEU A 192 -6.33 6.42 14.89
CA LEU A 192 -6.06 7.76 15.35
C LEU A 192 -7.34 8.31 15.96
N GLU A 193 -7.33 8.54 17.27
CA GLU A 193 -8.45 9.14 17.98
C GLU A 193 -8.59 10.63 17.63
N GLN A 194 -9.65 11.27 18.12
CA GLN A 194 -9.92 12.71 17.88
C GLN A 194 -8.69 13.59 18.14
N GLY A 195 -8.32 14.44 17.17
CA GLY A 195 -7.21 15.38 17.29
C GLY A 195 -5.82 14.73 17.30
N ALA A 196 -5.71 13.43 17.03
CA ALA A 196 -4.44 12.73 16.94
C ALA A 196 -3.71 13.06 15.62
N GLU A 197 -2.38 13.16 15.65
CA GLU A 197 -1.57 13.36 14.45
C GLU A 197 -0.44 12.33 14.39
N ALA A 198 -0.30 11.64 13.26
CA ALA A 198 0.76 10.66 13.07
C ALA A 198 1.19 10.54 11.59
N LYS A 199 2.49 10.25 11.41
CA LYS A 199 3.10 9.97 10.11
C LYS A 199 3.67 8.56 10.12
N PHE A 200 3.33 7.77 9.11
CA PHE A 200 3.80 6.41 8.96
C PHE A 200 4.57 6.26 7.64
N LEU A 201 5.70 5.56 7.72
CA LEU A 201 6.47 5.15 6.54
C LEU A 201 6.57 3.64 6.54
N PHE A 202 5.83 2.99 5.65
CA PHE A 202 5.96 1.56 5.36
C PHE A 202 6.92 1.36 4.20
N CYS A 203 7.97 0.57 4.43
CA CYS A 203 8.92 0.18 3.40
C CYS A 203 8.83 -1.33 3.18
N ASP A 204 8.50 -1.75 1.97
CA ASP A 204 8.52 -3.17 1.60
C ASP A 204 9.86 -3.53 0.99
N ASP A 205 10.54 -4.51 1.57
CA ASP A 205 11.82 -5.03 1.13
C ASP A 205 11.83 -6.56 1.12
N SER A 206 12.70 -7.18 0.34
CA SER A 206 12.95 -8.62 0.35
C SER A 206 14.42 -8.92 0.53
N ALA A 207 14.74 -9.75 1.52
CA ALA A 207 16.09 -10.19 1.81
C ALA A 207 16.57 -11.26 0.82
N ASP A 208 15.66 -12.03 0.25
CA ASP A 208 15.94 -13.17 -0.64
C ASP A 208 15.32 -12.97 -2.02
N ASP A 209 15.85 -13.72 -2.98
CA ASP A 209 15.38 -13.75 -4.37
C ASP A 209 14.31 -14.84 -4.64
N ARG A 210 13.65 -15.33 -3.58
CA ARG A 210 12.55 -16.29 -3.67
C ARG A 210 11.29 -15.67 -4.24
N HIS A 211 10.36 -16.50 -4.67
CA HIS A 211 9.04 -16.04 -5.03
C HIS A 211 8.22 -15.79 -3.76
N PHE A 212 7.83 -14.55 -3.56
CA PHE A 212 6.91 -14.20 -2.48
C PHE A 212 5.57 -13.77 -3.05
N LEU A 213 4.50 -14.28 -2.45
CA LEU A 213 3.15 -13.77 -2.64
C LEU A 213 2.71 -13.10 -1.34
N THR A 214 2.58 -11.78 -1.37
CA THR A 214 2.12 -11.02 -0.19
C THR A 214 0.69 -10.55 -0.40
N THR A 215 -0.21 -10.94 0.52
CA THR A 215 -1.47 -10.23 0.72
C THR A 215 -1.32 -9.29 1.89
N GLN A 216 -1.79 -8.06 1.75
CA GLN A 216 -1.78 -7.06 2.81
C GLN A 216 -3.15 -6.40 2.93
N VAL A 217 -3.66 -6.30 4.15
CA VAL A 217 -4.87 -5.52 4.43
C VAL A 217 -4.56 -4.51 5.52
N ILE A 218 -4.76 -3.23 5.20
CA ILE A 218 -4.62 -2.11 6.13
C ILE A 218 -5.99 -1.52 6.38
N GLU A 219 -6.40 -1.40 7.64
CA GLU A 219 -7.55 -0.62 8.06
C GLU A 219 -7.07 0.60 8.84
N ALA A 220 -7.48 1.80 8.46
CA ALA A 220 -7.13 3.03 9.15
C ALA A 220 -8.39 3.82 9.52
N TYR A 221 -8.50 4.15 10.80
CA TYR A 221 -9.58 4.95 11.36
C TYR A 221 -9.02 6.30 11.79
N VAL A 222 -9.46 7.37 11.13
CA VAL A 222 -8.97 8.73 11.37
C VAL A 222 -10.08 9.53 12.02
N GLY A 223 -9.90 9.80 13.31
CA GLY A 223 -10.88 10.49 14.16
C GLY A 223 -11.11 11.96 13.76
N GLU A 224 -12.09 12.58 14.38
CA GLU A 224 -12.40 14.00 14.17
C GLU A 224 -11.17 14.88 14.43
N ASN A 225 -10.90 15.85 13.53
CA ASN A 225 -9.72 16.74 13.58
C ASN A 225 -8.36 15.99 13.63
N ALA A 226 -8.31 14.69 13.30
CA ALA A 226 -7.06 13.94 13.26
C ALA A 226 -6.36 14.05 11.91
N SER A 227 -5.03 13.84 11.90
CA SER A 227 -4.22 13.89 10.68
C SER A 227 -3.36 12.63 10.53
N LEU A 228 -3.50 11.96 9.39
CA LEU A 228 -2.75 10.77 9.01
C LEU A 228 -1.94 11.02 7.74
N ASP A 229 -0.61 10.94 7.84
CA ASP A 229 0.26 10.80 6.67
C ASP A 229 0.71 9.33 6.56
N LEU A 230 0.39 8.68 5.46
CA LEU A 230 0.73 7.28 5.18
C LEU A 230 1.57 7.20 3.91
N TYR A 231 2.85 6.90 4.05
CA TYR A 231 3.79 6.70 2.96
C TYR A 231 4.08 5.20 2.81
N CYS A 232 3.88 4.66 1.60
CA CYS A 232 4.16 3.27 1.25
C CYS A 232 5.22 3.24 0.14
N LEU A 233 6.41 2.76 0.45
CA LEU A 233 7.52 2.62 -0.48
C LEU A 233 7.77 1.14 -0.79
N GLU A 234 7.74 0.77 -2.04
CA GLU A 234 8.00 -0.59 -2.51
C GLU A 234 9.28 -0.68 -3.33
N GLU A 235 10.25 -1.42 -2.79
CA GLU A 235 11.50 -1.82 -3.42
C GLU A 235 11.67 -3.34 -3.28
N THR A 236 10.77 -4.14 -3.86
CA THR A 236 10.80 -5.60 -3.76
C THR A 236 11.50 -6.25 -4.98
N HIS A 237 11.79 -7.54 -4.92
CA HIS A 237 12.42 -8.26 -6.01
C HIS A 237 11.43 -8.51 -7.18
N VAL A 238 11.94 -8.67 -8.42
CA VAL A 238 11.11 -8.93 -9.63
C VAL A 238 10.30 -10.24 -9.57
N LYS A 239 10.62 -11.16 -8.67
CA LYS A 239 9.86 -12.39 -8.44
C LYS A 239 8.71 -12.19 -7.44
N ASN A 240 8.58 -11.02 -6.84
CA ASN A 240 7.56 -10.78 -5.82
C ASN A 240 6.23 -10.39 -6.43
N THR A 241 5.18 -10.96 -5.89
CA THR A 241 3.79 -10.56 -6.13
C THR A 241 3.22 -9.96 -4.85
N ARG A 242 2.69 -8.74 -4.93
CA ARG A 242 2.08 -8.05 -3.78
C ARG A 242 0.66 -7.59 -4.14
N VAL A 243 -0.29 -7.96 -3.30
CA VAL A 243 -1.68 -7.49 -3.37
C VAL A 243 -2.02 -6.79 -2.05
N SER A 244 -2.20 -5.48 -2.10
CA SER A 244 -2.45 -4.64 -0.93
C SER A 244 -3.81 -3.97 -1.03
N ASN A 245 -4.66 -4.18 -0.04
CA ASN A 245 -5.95 -3.52 0.13
C ASN A 245 -5.88 -2.57 1.33
N VAL A 246 -6.11 -1.29 1.09
CA VAL A 246 -6.12 -0.25 2.11
C VAL A 246 -7.53 0.30 2.24
N TYR A 247 -8.04 0.35 3.46
CA TYR A 247 -9.36 0.87 3.80
C TYR A 247 -9.22 1.99 4.81
N ILE A 248 -9.71 3.18 4.51
CA ILE A 248 -9.58 4.37 5.36
C ILE A 248 -10.97 4.98 5.62
N ALA A 249 -11.30 5.17 6.90
CA ALA A 249 -12.48 5.93 7.31
C ALA A 249 -12.08 7.25 7.94
N GLN A 250 -12.61 8.37 7.43
CA GLN A 250 -12.33 9.71 7.91
C GLN A 250 -13.55 10.32 8.60
N GLN A 251 -13.35 10.82 9.83
CA GLN A 251 -14.33 11.62 10.56
C GLN A 251 -14.20 13.10 10.21
N ALA A 252 -15.07 13.94 10.80
CA ALA A 252 -15.16 15.35 10.48
C ALA A 252 -13.82 16.09 10.63
N TYR A 253 -13.52 16.99 9.70
CA TYR A 253 -12.35 17.88 9.70
C TYR A 253 -11.02 17.13 9.79
N SER A 254 -11.00 15.83 9.48
CA SER A 254 -9.77 15.03 9.47
C SER A 254 -9.03 15.19 8.14
N ARG A 255 -7.72 14.92 8.18
CA ARG A 255 -6.86 14.98 7.00
C ARG A 255 -6.15 13.65 6.79
N VAL A 256 -6.17 13.15 5.57
CA VAL A 256 -5.39 11.99 5.15
C VAL A 256 -4.51 12.36 3.95
N ASN A 257 -3.24 12.00 4.03
CA ASN A 257 -2.29 12.07 2.93
C ASN A 257 -1.71 10.68 2.70
N HIS A 258 -2.20 9.98 1.67
CA HIS A 258 -1.78 8.62 1.32
C HIS A 258 -0.89 8.64 0.08
N ASN A 259 0.34 8.14 0.20
CA ASN A 259 1.32 8.14 -0.88
C ASN A 259 1.84 6.73 -1.14
N VAL A 260 1.71 6.26 -2.38
CA VAL A 260 2.20 4.94 -2.81
C VAL A 260 3.28 5.11 -3.86
N ILE A 261 4.50 4.65 -3.55
CA ILE A 261 5.65 4.75 -4.44
C ILE A 261 6.14 3.34 -4.74
N THR A 262 6.09 2.95 -6.03
CA THR A 262 6.64 1.69 -6.52
C THR A 262 7.85 1.99 -7.39
N LEU A 263 9.05 1.72 -6.86
CA LEU A 263 10.31 1.91 -7.55
C LEU A 263 10.84 0.62 -8.17
N HIS A 264 10.60 -0.52 -7.52
CA HIS A 264 11.02 -1.83 -8.02
C HIS A 264 10.10 -2.93 -7.46
N ASN A 265 9.64 -3.84 -8.33
CA ASN A 265 8.70 -4.91 -7.98
C ASN A 265 8.72 -6.02 -9.05
N GLY A 266 7.90 -7.05 -8.85
CA GLY A 266 7.47 -7.97 -9.91
C GLY A 266 6.07 -7.63 -10.38
N VAL A 267 5.06 -8.05 -9.60
CA VAL A 267 3.65 -7.73 -9.84
C VAL A 267 3.08 -7.09 -8.59
N THR A 268 2.56 -5.89 -8.72
CA THR A 268 1.94 -5.16 -7.61
C THR A 268 0.52 -4.75 -7.97
N ARG A 269 -0.40 -5.04 -7.06
CA ARG A 269 -1.75 -4.50 -7.10
C ARG A 269 -2.07 -3.80 -5.79
N ASN A 270 -2.38 -2.52 -5.89
CA ASN A 270 -2.83 -1.69 -4.76
C ASN A 270 -4.30 -1.35 -4.93
N LYS A 271 -5.05 -1.45 -3.86
CA LYS A 271 -6.43 -1.00 -3.75
C LYS A 271 -6.53 -0.02 -2.59
N LEU A 272 -7.11 1.14 -2.82
CA LEU A 272 -7.46 2.13 -1.81
C LEU A 272 -8.97 2.33 -1.82
N ASP A 273 -9.65 2.04 -0.71
CA ASP A 273 -11.03 2.43 -0.45
C ASP A 273 -11.04 3.43 0.71
N LEU A 274 -11.33 4.68 0.40
CA LEU A 274 -11.42 5.75 1.38
C LEU A 274 -12.84 6.28 1.45
N VAL A 275 -13.36 6.42 2.65
CA VAL A 275 -14.73 6.92 2.88
C VAL A 275 -14.73 8.11 3.84
N PHE A 276 -15.37 9.18 3.43
CA PHE A 276 -15.67 10.32 4.28
C PHE A 276 -16.94 10.05 5.08
N LYS A 277 -16.81 9.95 6.40
CA LYS A 277 -17.88 9.73 7.36
C LYS A 277 -18.29 10.99 8.11
N GLY A 278 -17.44 12.04 8.10
CA GLY A 278 -17.66 13.32 8.74
C GLY A 278 -17.35 14.46 7.77
N GLU A 279 -18.09 15.57 7.89
CA GLU A 279 -17.99 16.74 7.02
C GLU A 279 -16.63 17.44 7.11
N GLY A 280 -16.27 18.19 6.07
CA GLY A 280 -15.07 19.04 6.04
C GLY A 280 -13.75 18.26 6.03
N ALA A 281 -13.78 16.96 5.78
CA ALA A 281 -12.57 16.15 5.71
C ALA A 281 -11.84 16.29 4.38
N GLU A 282 -10.51 16.13 4.43
CA GLU A 282 -9.61 16.28 3.27
C GLU A 282 -8.80 15.00 3.02
N CYS A 283 -8.71 14.60 1.75
CA CYS A 283 -7.88 13.48 1.31
C CYS A 283 -6.96 13.88 0.16
N PHE A 284 -5.69 13.51 0.28
CA PHE A 284 -4.69 13.56 -0.78
C PHE A 284 -4.18 12.13 -1.03
N ALA A 285 -4.48 11.57 -2.20
CA ALA A 285 -4.02 10.24 -2.58
C ALA A 285 -3.06 10.35 -3.78
N ASN A 286 -1.79 10.03 -3.56
CA ASN A 286 -0.76 10.20 -4.56
C ASN A 286 -0.07 8.86 -4.88
N GLY A 287 0.26 8.66 -6.16
CA GLY A 287 0.97 7.47 -6.61
C GLY A 287 2.09 7.80 -7.60
N CYS A 288 3.27 7.24 -7.36
CA CYS A 288 4.41 7.28 -8.29
C CYS A 288 4.83 5.86 -8.64
N VAL A 289 4.84 5.54 -9.93
CA VAL A 289 5.22 4.22 -10.43
C VAL A 289 6.32 4.37 -11.48
N ILE A 290 7.43 3.66 -11.27
CA ILE A 290 8.49 3.50 -12.26
C ILE A 290 8.66 2.01 -12.51
N ALA A 291 8.29 1.54 -13.70
CA ALA A 291 8.35 0.14 -14.06
C ALA A 291 9.03 -0.07 -15.42
N ASP A 292 9.85 -1.10 -15.50
CA ASP A 292 10.55 -1.56 -16.71
C ASP A 292 10.47 -3.08 -16.85
N LYS A 293 11.17 -3.64 -17.83
CA LYS A 293 11.19 -5.07 -18.10
C LYS A 293 9.76 -5.63 -18.20
N THR A 294 9.41 -6.63 -17.40
CA THR A 294 8.09 -7.26 -17.38
C THR A 294 7.26 -6.91 -16.14
N GLN A 295 7.67 -5.88 -15.42
CA GLN A 295 7.01 -5.43 -14.19
C GLN A 295 5.58 -4.99 -14.45
N ARG A 296 4.72 -5.20 -13.44
CA ARG A 296 3.30 -4.81 -13.52
C ARG A 296 2.90 -4.06 -12.27
N VAL A 297 2.20 -2.94 -12.44
CA VAL A 297 1.63 -2.18 -11.32
C VAL A 297 0.21 -1.76 -11.66
N ASP A 298 -0.74 -2.21 -10.82
CA ASP A 298 -2.17 -1.91 -10.91
C ASP A 298 -2.60 -1.16 -9.65
N ASN A 299 -2.93 0.12 -9.78
CA ASN A 299 -3.51 0.93 -8.70
C ASN A 299 -5.01 1.12 -8.96
N ASN A 300 -5.82 0.81 -7.96
CA ASN A 300 -7.26 0.96 -7.99
C ASN A 300 -7.73 1.77 -6.78
N THR A 301 -8.39 2.90 -7.01
CA THR A 301 -8.89 3.77 -5.95
C THR A 301 -10.41 3.86 -5.95
N LEU A 302 -10.99 4.01 -4.77
CA LEU A 302 -12.37 4.43 -4.56
C LEU A 302 -12.37 5.49 -3.47
N ILE A 303 -12.77 6.70 -3.83
CA ILE A 303 -12.99 7.78 -2.88
C ILE A 303 -14.50 8.01 -2.75
N ASP A 304 -15.08 7.61 -1.62
CA ASP A 304 -16.53 7.66 -1.36
C ASP A 304 -16.89 8.86 -0.49
N HIS A 305 -17.43 9.89 -1.11
CA HIS A 305 -17.96 11.08 -0.45
C HIS A 305 -19.40 10.79 -0.01
N GLN A 306 -19.61 10.60 1.30
CA GLN A 306 -20.92 10.30 1.89
C GLN A 306 -21.57 11.52 2.56
N VAL A 307 -20.74 12.54 2.87
CA VAL A 307 -21.15 13.73 3.65
C VAL A 307 -20.65 15.00 2.98
N PRO A 308 -21.24 16.19 3.29
CA PRO A 308 -20.93 17.43 2.59
C PRO A 308 -19.54 18.01 2.96
N HIS A 309 -19.14 19.01 2.15
CA HIS A 309 -17.96 19.85 2.35
C HIS A 309 -16.61 19.12 2.35
N CYS A 310 -16.54 17.91 1.81
CA CYS A 310 -15.29 17.16 1.74
C CYS A 310 -14.48 17.46 0.48
N THR A 311 -13.16 17.40 0.60
CA THR A 311 -12.22 17.59 -0.51
C THR A 311 -11.36 16.37 -0.74
N SER A 312 -11.24 15.93 -2.01
CA SER A 312 -10.29 14.90 -2.39
C SER A 312 -9.43 15.31 -3.58
N ASN A 313 -8.17 14.94 -3.53
CA ASN A 313 -7.23 15.17 -4.63
C ASN A 313 -6.43 13.89 -4.87
N GLU A 314 -6.51 13.37 -6.10
CA GLU A 314 -5.74 12.21 -6.53
C GLU A 314 -4.74 12.61 -7.61
N LEU A 315 -3.46 12.21 -7.42
CA LEU A 315 -2.40 12.42 -8.41
C LEU A 315 -1.59 11.14 -8.57
N TYR A 316 -1.80 10.44 -9.68
CA TYR A 316 -1.05 9.23 -10.02
C TYR A 316 -0.23 9.44 -11.28
N LYS A 317 1.07 9.11 -11.21
CA LYS A 317 1.99 9.20 -12.34
C LYS A 317 2.75 7.90 -12.56
N TYR A 318 2.81 7.48 -13.82
CA TYR A 318 3.53 6.27 -14.24
C TYR A 318 4.59 6.63 -15.26
N VAL A 319 5.78 6.05 -15.11
CA VAL A 319 6.81 5.95 -16.15
C VAL A 319 7.01 4.48 -16.45
N LEU A 320 6.70 4.08 -17.70
CA LEU A 320 6.73 2.70 -18.14
C LEU A 320 7.71 2.54 -19.29
N ASP A 321 8.66 1.65 -19.15
CA ASP A 321 9.65 1.31 -20.19
C ASP A 321 9.62 -0.21 -20.51
N ASP A 322 10.38 -0.65 -21.51
CA ASP A 322 10.43 -2.04 -21.98
C ASP A 322 9.04 -2.66 -22.23
N ASP A 323 8.74 -3.80 -21.60
CA ASP A 323 7.47 -4.53 -21.65
C ASP A 323 6.59 -4.32 -20.40
N ALA A 324 6.86 -3.27 -19.63
CA ALA A 324 6.13 -2.98 -18.41
C ALA A 324 4.65 -2.70 -18.66
N VAL A 325 3.81 -3.06 -17.69
CA VAL A 325 2.36 -2.84 -17.76
C VAL A 325 1.90 -2.05 -16.54
N GLY A 326 1.35 -0.87 -16.79
CA GLY A 326 0.64 -0.06 -15.80
C GLY A 326 -0.87 -0.18 -15.95
N ALA A 327 -1.57 -0.13 -14.85
CA ALA A 327 -3.01 0.08 -14.81
C ALA A 327 -3.38 1.06 -13.70
N PHE A 328 -4.31 1.95 -14.01
CA PHE A 328 -4.93 2.84 -13.03
C PHE A 328 -6.44 2.82 -13.25
N ALA A 329 -7.20 2.56 -12.20
CA ALA A 329 -8.64 2.68 -12.20
C ALA A 329 -9.06 3.47 -10.95
N GLY A 330 -9.39 4.73 -11.15
CA GLY A 330 -9.84 5.63 -10.08
C GLY A 330 -11.35 5.84 -10.17
N ARG A 331 -12.02 5.80 -9.02
CA ARG A 331 -13.45 6.08 -8.94
C ARG A 331 -13.72 7.05 -7.80
N VAL A 332 -14.28 8.18 -8.15
CA VAL A 332 -14.82 9.13 -7.19
C VAL A 332 -16.34 8.97 -7.14
N LEU A 333 -16.86 8.56 -5.99
CA LEU A 333 -18.28 8.37 -5.75
C LEU A 333 -18.80 9.49 -4.85
N VAL A 334 -19.70 10.33 -5.37
CA VAL A 334 -20.30 11.44 -4.63
C VAL A 334 -21.77 11.11 -4.37
N ARG A 335 -22.07 10.80 -3.11
CA ARG A 335 -23.44 10.44 -2.68
C ARG A 335 -24.37 11.64 -2.72
N HIS A 336 -25.67 11.40 -2.74
CA HIS A 336 -26.69 12.43 -2.83
C HIS A 336 -26.53 13.57 -1.80
N ASP A 337 -26.21 13.20 -0.54
CA ASP A 337 -26.05 14.17 0.54
C ASP A 337 -24.67 14.82 0.62
N ALA A 338 -23.72 14.39 -0.22
CA ALA A 338 -22.35 14.92 -0.27
C ALA A 338 -22.25 16.24 -1.03
N GLN A 339 -23.08 17.20 -0.68
CA GLN A 339 -23.09 18.53 -1.29
C GLN A 339 -21.81 19.32 -1.00
N LYS A 340 -21.42 20.24 -1.85
CA LYS A 340 -20.19 21.03 -1.71
C LYS A 340 -18.90 20.20 -1.75
N THR A 341 -18.97 18.99 -2.29
CA THR A 341 -17.78 18.19 -2.58
C THR A 341 -16.89 18.90 -3.58
N ASN A 342 -15.58 18.91 -3.32
CA ASN A 342 -14.55 19.35 -4.25
C ASN A 342 -13.58 18.19 -4.52
N SER A 343 -13.59 17.63 -5.73
CA SER A 343 -12.78 16.46 -6.06
C SER A 343 -12.01 16.66 -7.36
N GLN A 344 -10.72 16.36 -7.32
CA GLN A 344 -9.85 16.35 -8.49
C GLN A 344 -9.14 15.01 -8.59
N GLU A 345 -9.30 14.29 -9.70
CA GLU A 345 -8.55 13.08 -10.01
C GLU A 345 -7.65 13.32 -11.22
N THR A 346 -6.35 13.06 -11.08
CA THR A 346 -5.36 13.24 -12.15
C THR A 346 -4.50 12.00 -12.30
N ASN A 347 -4.50 11.41 -13.50
CA ASN A 347 -3.61 10.31 -13.85
C ASN A 347 -2.82 10.64 -15.12
N ASN A 348 -1.53 10.88 -14.97
CA ASN A 348 -0.64 11.18 -16.06
C ASN A 348 0.39 10.07 -16.26
N ASN A 349 0.56 9.61 -17.50
CA ASN A 349 1.33 8.42 -17.80
C ASN A 349 2.31 8.68 -18.93
N LEU A 350 3.56 8.35 -18.70
CA LEU A 350 4.65 8.42 -19.67
C LEU A 350 5.00 6.99 -20.11
N VAL A 351 4.76 6.67 -21.38
CA VAL A 351 5.11 5.39 -21.98
C VAL A 351 6.38 5.59 -22.81
N ALA A 352 7.52 5.18 -22.26
CA ALA A 352 8.84 5.44 -22.82
C ALA A 352 9.25 4.42 -23.91
N ALA A 353 8.65 3.21 -23.92
CA ALA A 353 8.85 2.18 -24.94
C ALA A 353 7.57 1.85 -25.69
N LYS A 354 7.69 1.44 -26.96
CA LYS A 354 6.54 1.03 -27.78
C LYS A 354 5.86 -0.28 -27.31
N THR A 355 6.56 -1.08 -26.55
CA THR A 355 6.12 -2.37 -26.01
C THR A 355 5.43 -2.21 -24.66
N ALA A 356 5.73 -1.14 -23.92
CA ALA A 356 5.06 -0.82 -22.68
C ALA A 356 3.57 -0.51 -22.88
N ARG A 357 2.77 -0.82 -21.88
CA ARG A 357 1.31 -0.65 -21.98
C ARG A 357 0.77 0.04 -20.73
N MET A 358 -0.09 1.03 -20.95
CA MET A 358 -0.85 1.69 -19.89
C MET A 358 -2.35 1.54 -20.13
N TYR A 359 -3.05 1.14 -19.07
CA TYR A 359 -4.51 1.16 -19.00
C TYR A 359 -4.94 2.19 -17.97
N THR A 360 -5.75 3.16 -18.37
CA THR A 360 -6.24 4.21 -17.45
C THR A 360 -7.75 4.33 -17.57
N GLN A 361 -8.42 4.33 -16.43
CA GLN A 361 -9.88 4.37 -16.33
C GLN A 361 -10.29 5.26 -15.13
N PRO A 362 -10.24 6.60 -15.27
CA PRO A 362 -10.82 7.48 -14.28
C PRO A 362 -12.35 7.50 -14.41
N GLU A 363 -13.06 7.49 -13.28
CA GLU A 363 -14.51 7.40 -13.22
C GLU A 363 -15.09 8.38 -12.19
N LEU A 364 -16.08 9.16 -12.60
CA LEU A 364 -16.87 10.01 -11.70
C LEU A 364 -18.32 9.50 -11.66
N GLU A 365 -18.79 9.19 -10.47
CA GLU A 365 -20.18 8.80 -10.20
C GLU A 365 -20.78 9.79 -9.21
N ILE A 366 -21.57 10.73 -9.73
CA ILE A 366 -22.01 11.91 -8.99
C ILE A 366 -23.53 11.91 -8.87
N TYR A 367 -24.02 11.91 -7.64
CA TYR A 367 -25.46 11.98 -7.33
C TYR A 367 -25.86 13.27 -6.61
N ALA A 368 -24.91 14.16 -6.26
CA ALA A 368 -25.17 15.47 -5.66
C ALA A 368 -25.15 16.57 -6.72
N ASP A 369 -25.93 17.65 -6.50
CA ASP A 369 -26.12 18.72 -7.49
C ASP A 369 -25.10 19.85 -7.38
N ASP A 370 -24.67 20.19 -6.16
CA ASP A 370 -23.79 21.34 -5.90
C ASP A 370 -22.38 20.89 -5.53
N VAL A 371 -21.61 20.51 -6.55
CA VAL A 371 -20.27 19.96 -6.40
C VAL A 371 -19.31 20.50 -7.47
N LYS A 372 -18.01 20.37 -7.19
CA LYS A 372 -16.93 20.65 -8.15
C LYS A 372 -16.09 19.37 -8.26
N CYS A 373 -16.34 18.59 -9.29
CA CYS A 373 -15.62 17.35 -9.53
C CYS A 373 -15.04 17.37 -10.95
N ALA A 374 -13.77 16.99 -11.05
CA ALA A 374 -13.11 16.87 -12.34
C ALA A 374 -12.15 15.68 -12.32
N HIS A 375 -12.00 15.05 -13.47
CA HIS A 375 -10.94 14.08 -13.68
C HIS A 375 -10.17 14.39 -14.97
N GLY A 376 -8.93 13.96 -15.03
CA GLY A 376 -8.10 14.04 -16.22
C GLY A 376 -7.12 12.88 -16.30
N CYS A 377 -6.96 12.32 -17.49
CA CYS A 377 -5.91 11.33 -17.72
C CYS A 377 -5.16 11.62 -19.01
N THR A 378 -3.89 11.31 -19.01
CA THR A 378 -3.04 11.37 -20.19
C THR A 378 -2.20 10.12 -20.34
N VAL A 379 -2.03 9.65 -21.55
CA VAL A 379 -1.04 8.65 -21.91
C VAL A 379 -0.22 9.21 -23.06
N GLY A 380 1.05 9.48 -22.82
CA GLY A 380 1.90 10.15 -23.78
C GLY A 380 3.32 9.55 -23.83
N GLN A 381 4.08 10.04 -24.79
CA GLN A 381 5.51 9.78 -24.91
C GLN A 381 6.31 11.01 -24.46
N LEU A 382 7.63 10.86 -24.39
CA LEU A 382 8.52 11.99 -24.14
C LEU A 382 8.29 13.09 -25.18
N ASN A 383 8.36 14.34 -24.74
CA ASN A 383 8.19 15.49 -25.62
C ASN A 383 9.41 15.65 -26.56
N ASP A 384 9.21 15.36 -27.85
CA ASP A 384 10.26 15.43 -28.86
C ASP A 384 10.89 16.82 -28.99
N ALA A 385 10.10 17.90 -28.82
CA ALA A 385 10.61 19.26 -28.85
C ALA A 385 11.52 19.55 -27.65
N ALA A 386 11.16 19.06 -26.46
CA ALA A 386 12.01 19.17 -25.26
C ALA A 386 13.28 18.34 -25.42
N MET A 387 13.17 17.10 -25.91
CA MET A 387 14.31 16.25 -26.23
C MET A 387 15.25 16.92 -27.23
N PHE A 388 14.72 17.45 -28.33
CA PHE A 388 15.48 18.16 -29.35
C PHE A 388 16.21 19.38 -28.76
N TYR A 389 15.50 20.21 -27.98
CA TYR A 389 16.07 21.38 -27.33
C TYR A 389 17.26 21.03 -26.41
N MET A 390 17.12 19.98 -25.61
CA MET A 390 18.18 19.53 -24.69
C MET A 390 19.40 19.02 -25.48
N ARG A 391 19.19 18.28 -26.56
CA ARG A 391 20.26 17.79 -27.43
C ARG A 391 21.00 18.95 -28.12
N GLN A 392 20.29 20.00 -28.53
CA GLN A 392 20.93 21.22 -29.08
C GLN A 392 21.83 21.93 -28.07
N ARG A 393 21.61 21.72 -26.78
CA ARG A 393 22.47 22.24 -25.70
C ARG A 393 23.62 21.30 -25.30
N GLY A 394 23.85 20.23 -26.07
CA GLY A 394 24.92 19.30 -25.83
C GLY A 394 24.62 18.19 -24.83
N ILE A 395 23.37 18.07 -24.36
CA ILE A 395 22.93 16.99 -23.47
C ILE A 395 22.73 15.73 -24.32
N SER A 396 23.29 14.59 -23.89
CA SER A 396 23.10 13.32 -24.60
C SER A 396 21.63 12.92 -24.61
N GLU A 397 21.23 12.12 -25.58
CA GLU A 397 19.85 11.62 -25.66
C GLU A 397 19.45 10.85 -24.41
N LYS A 398 20.35 9.98 -23.90
CA LYS A 398 20.13 9.21 -22.67
C LYS A 398 19.90 10.12 -21.46
N GLU A 399 20.73 11.14 -21.30
CA GLU A 399 20.61 12.08 -20.18
C GLU A 399 19.38 12.98 -20.30
N ALA A 400 19.02 13.40 -21.51
CA ALA A 400 17.82 14.18 -21.76
C ALA A 400 16.54 13.39 -21.44
N LYS A 401 16.50 12.11 -21.84
CA LYS A 401 15.41 11.18 -21.47
C LYS A 401 15.28 11.10 -19.94
N LEU A 402 16.36 10.80 -19.24
CA LEU A 402 16.40 10.69 -17.79
C LEU A 402 15.90 11.96 -17.09
N LEU A 403 16.37 13.13 -17.50
CA LEU A 403 15.97 14.40 -16.90
C LEU A 403 14.46 14.69 -17.09
N LEU A 404 13.90 14.36 -18.25
CA LEU A 404 12.48 14.54 -18.52
C LEU A 404 11.62 13.56 -17.71
N GLU A 405 12.03 12.29 -17.61
CA GLU A 405 11.35 11.28 -16.77
C GLU A 405 11.40 11.66 -15.29
N PHE A 406 12.55 12.12 -14.82
CA PHE A 406 12.72 12.60 -13.46
C PHE A 406 11.82 13.81 -13.17
N ALA A 407 11.85 14.83 -14.03
CA ALA A 407 10.98 15.99 -13.88
C ALA A 407 9.50 15.63 -13.88
N PHE A 408 9.11 14.61 -14.66
CA PHE A 408 7.72 14.15 -14.74
C PHE A 408 7.21 13.56 -13.41
N VAL A 409 8.02 12.75 -12.72
CA VAL A 409 7.61 12.11 -11.46
C VAL A 409 7.79 13.01 -10.23
N ASN A 410 8.66 14.01 -10.31
CA ASN A 410 8.93 14.93 -9.20
C ASN A 410 7.68 15.62 -8.67
N GLU A 411 6.69 15.91 -9.52
CA GLU A 411 5.44 16.51 -9.08
C GLU A 411 4.72 15.71 -7.99
N VAL A 412 4.80 14.37 -8.03
CA VAL A 412 4.26 13.51 -6.98
C VAL A 412 5.16 13.51 -5.75
N ILE A 413 6.49 13.41 -5.96
CA ILE A 413 7.46 13.38 -4.86
C ILE A 413 7.41 14.67 -4.04
N ASP A 414 7.25 15.81 -4.70
CA ASP A 414 7.18 17.12 -4.07
C ASP A 414 5.91 17.35 -3.23
N LYS A 415 4.86 16.50 -3.39
CA LYS A 415 3.69 16.48 -2.52
C LYS A 415 3.95 15.87 -1.14
N MET A 416 5.10 15.21 -0.93
CA MET A 416 5.42 14.60 0.33
C MET A 416 5.86 15.64 1.37
N GLU A 417 5.19 15.63 2.51
CA GLU A 417 5.47 16.57 3.59
C GLU A 417 6.69 16.17 4.43
N LEU A 418 7.06 14.87 4.44
CA LEU A 418 8.22 14.38 5.17
C LEU A 418 9.51 14.70 4.38
N ALA A 419 10.11 15.86 4.65
CA ALA A 419 11.25 16.40 3.88
C ALA A 419 12.42 15.42 3.72
N PRO A 420 12.92 14.71 4.76
CA PRO A 420 14.02 13.76 4.57
C PRO A 420 13.66 12.60 3.64
N LEU A 421 12.41 12.13 3.67
CA LEU A 421 11.93 11.10 2.73
C LEU A 421 11.88 11.64 1.31
N ARG A 422 11.36 12.86 1.12
CA ARG A 422 11.30 13.51 -0.20
C ARG A 422 12.68 13.65 -0.81
N GLU A 423 13.66 14.14 -0.07
CA GLU A 423 15.05 14.25 -0.51
C GLU A 423 15.64 12.89 -0.90
N ARG A 424 15.39 11.87 -0.09
CA ARG A 424 15.84 10.52 -0.38
C ARG A 424 15.20 9.94 -1.64
N LEU A 425 13.90 10.17 -1.84
CA LEU A 425 13.18 9.70 -3.02
C LEU A 425 13.69 10.32 -4.31
N HIS A 426 14.08 11.59 -4.32
CA HIS A 426 14.75 12.20 -5.46
C HIS A 426 16.02 11.41 -5.84
N ILE A 427 16.84 11.04 -4.85
CA ILE A 427 18.07 10.25 -5.10
C ILE A 427 17.73 8.83 -5.59
N LEU A 428 16.73 8.17 -4.97
CA LEU A 428 16.33 6.82 -5.36
C LEU A 428 15.77 6.77 -6.78
N VAL A 429 14.92 7.74 -7.13
CA VAL A 429 14.35 7.85 -8.48
C VAL A 429 15.42 8.15 -9.53
N GLU A 430 16.36 9.02 -9.22
CA GLU A 430 17.51 9.26 -10.12
C GLU A 430 18.31 7.97 -10.34
N LYS A 431 18.68 7.27 -9.29
CA LYS A 431 19.35 5.96 -9.37
C LYS A 431 18.54 4.94 -10.16
N ARG A 432 17.22 4.92 -9.97
CA ARG A 432 16.32 4.02 -10.69
C ARG A 432 16.38 4.25 -12.20
N PHE A 433 16.28 5.50 -12.65
CA PHE A 433 16.38 5.85 -14.07
C PHE A 433 17.76 5.64 -14.65
N ARG A 434 18.83 5.78 -13.85
CA ARG A 434 20.20 5.47 -14.28
C ARG A 434 20.47 3.96 -14.37
N GLY A 435 19.58 3.11 -13.86
CA GLY A 435 19.80 1.67 -13.74
C GLY A 435 20.77 1.30 -12.61
N GLU A 436 20.97 2.22 -11.67
CA GLU A 436 21.88 2.07 -10.52
C GLU A 436 21.15 1.61 -9.25
N LEU A 437 19.83 1.50 -9.30
CA LEU A 437 19.02 0.95 -8.22
C LEU A 437 19.11 -0.58 -8.26
N ASN A 438 20.29 -1.11 -7.93
CA ASN A 438 20.46 -2.53 -7.72
C ASN A 438 20.09 -2.83 -6.27
N LYS A 439 19.05 -3.59 -6.07
CA LYS A 439 18.58 -4.01 -4.79
C LYS A 439 19.66 -4.67 -3.92
N CYS A 440 20.65 -5.32 -4.56
CA CYS A 440 21.75 -6.00 -3.90
C CYS A 440 22.95 -5.10 -3.56
N GLU A 441 23.11 -3.94 -4.16
CA GLU A 441 24.31 -3.09 -3.96
C GLU A 441 24.17 -2.09 -2.79
N GLY A 442 22.97 -1.69 -2.44
CA GLY A 442 22.68 -0.77 -1.32
C GLY A 442 22.23 -1.47 -0.05
N CYS A 443 21.67 -2.64 -0.16
CA CYS A 443 21.19 -3.46 0.96
C CYS A 443 22.30 -4.39 1.43
N ARG A 444 22.80 -4.19 2.65
CA ARG A 444 23.82 -5.05 3.26
C ARG A 444 23.30 -6.44 3.67
N LEU A 445 22.04 -6.76 3.34
CA LEU A 445 21.44 -8.08 3.57
C LEU A 445 21.98 -9.17 2.65
N CYS A 446 22.58 -8.79 1.52
CA CYS A 446 23.12 -9.74 0.53
C CYS A 446 24.65 -9.89 0.56
N LYS A 447 25.33 -9.35 1.57
CA LYS A 447 26.77 -9.56 1.77
C LYS A 447 27.08 -10.39 2.99
#